data_99d4d5c22fd2923cf9398f34d61b6841
#
_entry.id   99d4d5c22fd2923cf9398f34d61b6841
#
_cell.length_a   1.000
_cell.length_b   1.000
_cell.length_c   1.000
_cell.angle_alpha   90.00
_cell.angle_beta   90.00
_cell.angle_gamma   90.00
#
_symmetry.space_group_name_H-M   'P 1'
#
loop_
_entity.id
_entity.type
_entity.pdbx_description
1 polymer ?
#
loop_
_entity_poly.entity_id
_entity_poly.type
_entity_poly.pdbx_seq_one_letter_code
_entity_poly.pdbx_strand_id
1 'polypeptide(L)'
;MNSCVIFYFSGTGNTEFIAKKFQEYLQTKSYAVILQAIDLLKNKPNLKEYNLIGIGFPLYAWNLPINVRQLINKLTKIINKDAFIFVTMGGPTSLGALGITADLLKKKGFKILSVEGFEMPSNDNILFDTDDPYSERSKQLRQAAAERVKKIVDEIQSGKGKIQGNSILMKSLSWLTGVWINKIYRPYFHYHKFYVDEKCLPECRMCEEFCPVNNIKKVDIQKVIFDRTCILCARCINCCPVQAIQYGKSQKKQRFKDPDYQPPILR
;
A
#
# COMPACT_ATOMS: atom_id res chain seq x y z
N MET A 1 -15.31 -24.19 -8.13
CA MET A 1 -15.29 -22.71 -8.08
C MET A 1 -13.84 -22.28 -7.94
N ASN A 2 -13.35 -21.38 -8.78
CA ASN A 2 -11.99 -20.90 -8.65
C ASN A 2 -11.87 -20.02 -7.41
N SER A 3 -10.74 -20.09 -6.70
CA SER A 3 -10.48 -19.34 -5.48
C SER A 3 -9.35 -18.32 -5.67
N CYS A 4 -9.53 -17.12 -5.13
CA CYS A 4 -8.54 -16.06 -5.18
C CYS A 4 -8.34 -15.47 -3.78
N VAL A 5 -7.11 -15.18 -3.40
CA VAL A 5 -6.80 -14.33 -2.27
C VAL A 5 -6.04 -13.08 -2.74
N ILE A 6 -6.44 -11.93 -2.24
CA ILE A 6 -5.76 -10.66 -2.51
C ILE A 6 -5.15 -10.16 -1.22
N PHE A 7 -3.83 -10.26 -1.12
CA PHE A 7 -3.06 -9.64 -0.04
C PHE A 7 -2.84 -8.18 -0.36
N TYR A 8 -3.22 -7.28 0.54
CA TYR A 8 -3.01 -5.87 0.30
C TYR A 8 -2.54 -5.12 1.54
N PHE A 9 -1.75 -4.08 1.31
CA PHE A 9 -1.43 -3.06 2.29
C PHE A 9 -2.01 -1.73 1.83
N SER A 10 -2.69 -1.02 2.73
CA SER A 10 -3.24 0.31 2.42
C SER A 10 -2.98 1.27 3.57
N GLY A 11 -2.30 2.39 3.31
CA GLY A 11 -2.05 3.42 4.32
C GLY A 11 -3.31 4.23 4.64
N THR A 12 -4.02 4.68 3.62
CA THR A 12 -5.11 5.65 3.71
C THR A 12 -6.35 5.30 2.87
N GLY A 13 -6.42 4.06 2.34
CA GLY A 13 -7.61 3.53 1.65
C GLY A 13 -7.44 3.28 0.15
N ASN A 14 -6.61 4.03 -0.58
CA ASN A 14 -6.49 3.89 -2.03
C ASN A 14 -6.26 2.45 -2.52
N THR A 15 -5.32 1.73 -1.92
CA THR A 15 -5.03 0.35 -2.32
C THR A 15 -6.16 -0.61 -1.93
N GLU A 16 -6.81 -0.38 -0.78
CA GLU A 16 -7.97 -1.16 -0.38
C GLU A 16 -9.13 -0.97 -1.35
N PHE A 17 -9.38 0.25 -1.80
CA PHE A 17 -10.38 0.53 -2.82
C PHE A 17 -10.15 -0.31 -4.08
N ILE A 18 -8.92 -0.33 -4.61
CA ILE A 18 -8.58 -1.15 -5.78
C ILE A 18 -8.74 -2.65 -5.48
N ALA A 19 -8.32 -3.12 -4.29
CA ALA A 19 -8.51 -4.51 -3.88
C ALA A 19 -9.99 -4.92 -3.87
N LYS A 20 -10.87 -4.06 -3.33
CA LYS A 20 -12.33 -4.25 -3.34
C LYS A 20 -12.88 -4.30 -4.77
N LYS A 21 -12.39 -3.45 -5.68
CA LYS A 21 -12.80 -3.49 -7.10
C LYS A 21 -12.35 -4.79 -7.78
N PHE A 22 -11.14 -5.27 -7.53
CA PHE A 22 -10.72 -6.60 -8.00
C PHE A 22 -11.61 -7.71 -7.44
N GLN A 23 -11.96 -7.66 -6.16
CA GLN A 23 -12.87 -8.63 -5.55
C GLN A 23 -14.22 -8.63 -6.26
N GLU A 24 -14.85 -7.46 -6.40
CA GLU A 24 -16.14 -7.28 -7.07
C GLU A 24 -16.12 -7.90 -8.49
N TYR A 25 -15.15 -7.53 -9.31
CA TYR A 25 -15.10 -8.00 -10.70
C TYR A 25 -14.68 -9.47 -10.84
N LEU A 26 -13.77 -9.99 -10.01
CA LEU A 26 -13.43 -11.42 -10.01
C LEU A 26 -14.61 -12.28 -9.56
N GLN A 27 -15.45 -11.80 -8.65
CA GLN A 27 -16.67 -12.48 -8.24
C GLN A 27 -17.68 -12.60 -9.40
N THR A 28 -17.80 -11.59 -10.28
CA THR A 28 -18.61 -11.70 -11.50
C THR A 28 -18.09 -12.78 -12.47
N LYS A 29 -16.83 -13.20 -12.31
CA LYS A 29 -16.17 -14.26 -13.09
C LYS A 29 -16.11 -15.60 -12.33
N SER A 30 -17.00 -15.80 -11.36
CA SER A 30 -17.14 -17.03 -10.57
C SER A 30 -15.91 -17.39 -9.72
N TYR A 31 -15.12 -16.38 -9.28
CA TYR A 31 -14.10 -16.60 -8.25
C TYR A 31 -14.70 -16.41 -6.86
N ALA A 32 -14.36 -17.29 -5.92
CA ALA A 32 -14.46 -17.01 -4.50
C ALA A 32 -13.25 -16.15 -4.10
N VAL A 33 -13.45 -14.88 -3.68
CA VAL A 33 -12.36 -13.95 -3.44
C VAL A 33 -12.29 -13.52 -1.99
N ILE A 34 -11.13 -13.71 -1.37
CA ILE A 34 -10.81 -13.26 -0.01
C ILE A 34 -9.88 -12.05 -0.10
N LEU A 35 -10.24 -10.97 0.60
CA LEU A 35 -9.34 -9.83 0.84
C LEU A 35 -8.64 -10.02 2.17
N GLN A 36 -7.31 -9.93 2.15
CA GLN A 36 -6.48 -10.08 3.34
C GLN A 36 -5.54 -8.89 3.50
N ALA A 37 -5.83 -8.03 4.46
CA ALA A 37 -4.91 -6.96 4.82
C ALA A 37 -3.62 -7.55 5.40
N ILE A 38 -2.47 -7.13 4.86
CA ILE A 38 -1.14 -7.64 5.26
C ILE A 38 -0.86 -7.34 6.74
N ASP A 39 -1.34 -6.19 7.22
CA ASP A 39 -1.16 -5.75 8.60
C ASP A 39 -1.80 -6.70 9.64
N LEU A 40 -2.85 -7.42 9.25
CA LEU A 40 -3.60 -8.35 10.09
C LEU A 40 -3.08 -9.80 10.01
N LEU A 41 -2.06 -10.05 9.19
CA LEU A 41 -1.48 -11.38 9.04
C LEU A 41 -0.67 -11.78 10.30
N LYS A 42 -1.21 -12.65 11.10
CA LYS A 42 -0.51 -13.24 12.25
C LYS A 42 0.44 -14.37 11.82
N ASN A 43 0.01 -15.18 10.86
CA ASN A 43 0.73 -16.36 10.40
C ASN A 43 1.07 -16.30 8.92
N LYS A 44 1.97 -17.17 8.48
CA LYS A 44 2.29 -17.35 7.07
C LYS A 44 1.06 -17.89 6.32
N PRO A 45 0.64 -17.27 5.20
CA PRO A 45 -0.55 -17.70 4.49
C PRO A 45 -0.33 -19.05 3.80
N ASN A 46 -1.37 -19.90 3.82
CA ASN A 46 -1.41 -21.13 3.03
C ASN A 46 -1.89 -20.81 1.60
N LEU A 47 -0.96 -20.75 0.66
CA LEU A 47 -1.25 -20.39 -0.74
C LEU A 47 -1.78 -21.56 -1.58
N LYS A 48 -1.73 -22.79 -1.07
CA LYS A 48 -2.13 -23.99 -1.83
C LYS A 48 -3.64 -24.00 -2.12
N GLU A 49 -4.43 -23.38 -1.25
CA GLU A 49 -5.89 -23.36 -1.33
C GLU A 49 -6.44 -22.42 -2.41
N TYR A 50 -5.61 -21.58 -2.99
CA TYR A 50 -6.04 -20.57 -3.96
C TYR A 50 -5.50 -20.85 -5.35
N ASN A 51 -6.34 -20.63 -6.37
CA ASN A 51 -5.94 -20.73 -7.77
C ASN A 51 -5.19 -19.47 -8.22
N LEU A 52 -5.59 -18.31 -7.75
CA LEU A 52 -5.07 -16.99 -8.11
C LEU A 52 -4.66 -16.20 -6.89
N ILE A 53 -3.50 -15.53 -6.94
CA ILE A 53 -2.99 -14.69 -5.87
C ILE A 53 -2.89 -13.24 -6.36
N GLY A 54 -3.57 -12.32 -5.68
CA GLY A 54 -3.40 -10.87 -5.86
C GLY A 54 -2.43 -10.30 -4.83
N ILE A 55 -1.56 -9.36 -5.24
CA ILE A 55 -0.73 -8.58 -4.32
C ILE A 55 -0.87 -7.10 -4.65
N GLY A 56 -1.38 -6.33 -3.69
CA GLY A 56 -1.65 -4.90 -3.80
C GLY A 56 -0.94 -4.05 -2.74
N PHE A 57 -0.35 -2.92 -3.16
CA PHE A 57 0.32 -2.03 -2.23
C PHE A 57 0.46 -0.60 -2.78
N PRO A 58 0.63 0.41 -1.90
CA PRO A 58 0.96 1.76 -2.33
C PRO A 58 2.45 1.88 -2.64
N LEU A 59 2.79 2.74 -3.58
CA LEU A 59 4.16 3.09 -3.88
C LEU A 59 4.69 4.09 -2.86
N TYR A 60 5.76 3.74 -2.15
CA TYR A 60 6.45 4.66 -1.27
C TYR A 60 7.87 4.92 -1.76
N ALA A 61 8.14 6.19 -2.08
CA ALA A 61 9.44 6.61 -2.60
C ALA A 61 9.92 5.74 -3.78
N TRP A 62 9.04 5.55 -4.77
CA TRP A 62 9.27 4.73 -5.97
C TRP A 62 9.69 3.29 -5.70
N ASN A 63 9.29 2.75 -4.55
CA ASN A 63 9.60 1.36 -4.18
C ASN A 63 8.43 0.70 -3.46
N LEU A 64 8.49 -0.64 -3.33
CA LEU A 64 7.51 -1.36 -2.52
C LEU A 64 7.77 -1.14 -1.02
N PRO A 65 6.72 -1.02 -0.20
CA PRO A 65 6.85 -0.89 1.25
C PRO A 65 7.59 -2.08 1.87
N ILE A 66 8.32 -1.83 2.96
CA ILE A 66 9.15 -2.87 3.59
C ILE A 66 8.33 -4.04 4.15
N ASN A 67 7.13 -3.78 4.68
CA ASN A 67 6.21 -4.81 5.16
C ASN A 67 5.71 -5.70 4.02
N VAL A 68 5.48 -5.16 2.82
CA VAL A 68 5.13 -5.93 1.62
C VAL A 68 6.32 -6.80 1.19
N ARG A 69 7.54 -6.25 1.18
CA ARG A 69 8.75 -7.01 0.90
C ARG A 69 8.95 -8.14 1.91
N GLN A 70 8.70 -7.88 3.19
CA GLN A 70 8.78 -8.89 4.25
C GLN A 70 7.74 -10.01 4.03
N LEU A 71 6.52 -9.67 3.64
CA LEU A 71 5.52 -10.67 3.27
C LEU A 71 6.04 -11.55 2.13
N ILE A 72 6.46 -10.95 1.01
CA ILE A 72 6.94 -11.72 -0.16
C ILE A 72 8.11 -12.63 0.23
N ASN A 73 9.04 -12.15 1.06
CA ASN A 73 10.16 -12.95 1.54
C ASN A 73 9.71 -14.15 2.39
N LYS A 74 8.67 -13.99 3.19
CA LYS A 74 8.08 -15.05 4.02
C LYS A 74 7.24 -16.05 3.23
N LEU A 75 6.77 -15.73 2.02
CA LEU A 75 6.02 -16.69 1.19
C LEU A 75 6.85 -17.94 0.91
N THR A 76 6.20 -19.09 0.96
CA THR A 76 6.81 -20.37 0.53
C THR A 76 7.09 -20.32 -0.96
N LYS A 77 8.19 -20.93 -1.38
CA LYS A 77 8.37 -21.23 -2.81
C LYS A 77 7.23 -22.14 -3.27
N ILE A 78 6.66 -21.82 -4.40
CA ILE A 78 5.55 -22.55 -5.00
C ILE A 78 5.84 -22.70 -6.50
N ILE A 79 5.30 -23.73 -7.12
CA ILE A 79 5.57 -23.98 -8.55
C ILE A 79 4.37 -23.51 -9.37
N ASN A 80 4.62 -22.56 -10.26
CA ASN A 80 3.68 -22.14 -11.32
C ASN A 80 2.31 -21.65 -10.80
N LYS A 81 2.30 -20.94 -9.64
CA LYS A 81 1.08 -20.36 -9.06
C LYS A 81 0.77 -19.04 -9.76
N ASP A 82 -0.42 -18.92 -10.32
CA ASP A 82 -0.87 -17.71 -10.98
C ASP A 82 -1.00 -16.54 -10.00
N ALA A 83 -0.46 -15.38 -10.40
CA ALA A 83 -0.51 -14.16 -9.59
C ALA A 83 -0.66 -12.89 -10.44
N PHE A 84 -1.27 -11.87 -9.86
CA PHE A 84 -1.30 -10.51 -10.38
C PHE A 84 -0.87 -9.51 -9.33
N ILE A 85 -0.34 -8.38 -9.79
CA ILE A 85 0.19 -7.31 -8.94
C ILE A 85 -0.50 -6.00 -9.32
N PHE A 86 -0.92 -5.23 -8.34
CA PHE A 86 -1.39 -3.87 -8.54
C PHE A 86 -0.76 -2.92 -7.53
N VAL A 87 -0.42 -1.73 -8.00
CA VAL A 87 0.25 -0.70 -7.19
C VAL A 87 -0.50 0.61 -7.32
N THR A 88 -0.79 1.26 -6.20
CA THR A 88 -1.38 2.60 -6.18
C THR A 88 -0.31 3.66 -5.95
N MET A 89 -0.41 4.78 -6.65
CA MET A 89 0.58 5.86 -6.63
C MET A 89 -0.09 7.22 -6.82
N GLY A 90 0.46 8.25 -6.21
CA GLY A 90 -0.06 9.64 -6.33
C GLY A 90 0.43 10.39 -7.57
N GLY A 91 1.15 9.73 -8.47
CA GLY A 91 1.68 10.32 -9.70
C GLY A 91 1.78 9.30 -10.83
N PRO A 92 2.20 9.71 -12.04
CA PRO A 92 2.09 8.91 -13.26
C PRO A 92 3.14 7.81 -13.40
N THR A 93 4.14 7.74 -12.52
CA THR A 93 5.26 6.80 -12.69
C THR A 93 5.57 6.00 -11.45
N SER A 94 5.72 4.68 -11.63
CA SER A 94 6.21 3.75 -10.61
C SER A 94 7.72 3.51 -10.69
N LEU A 95 8.42 4.13 -11.66
CA LEU A 95 9.77 3.74 -12.06
C LEU A 95 9.84 2.22 -12.28
N GLY A 96 10.74 1.53 -11.56
CA GLY A 96 10.91 0.08 -11.67
C GLY A 96 10.27 -0.75 -10.56
N ALA A 97 9.52 -0.15 -9.63
CA ALA A 97 8.96 -0.84 -8.46
C ALA A 97 8.05 -2.03 -8.85
N LEU A 98 7.24 -1.86 -9.89
CA LEU A 98 6.38 -2.90 -10.43
C LEU A 98 7.19 -4.12 -10.90
N GLY A 99 8.21 -3.87 -11.72
CA GLY A 99 9.09 -4.93 -12.23
C GLY A 99 9.91 -5.61 -11.14
N ILE A 100 10.42 -4.87 -10.16
CA ILE A 100 11.13 -5.44 -9.00
C ILE A 100 10.20 -6.39 -8.23
N THR A 101 8.95 -5.99 -8.02
CA THR A 101 7.98 -6.84 -7.31
C THR A 101 7.67 -8.11 -8.09
N ALA A 102 7.48 -8.00 -9.42
CA ALA A 102 7.28 -9.15 -10.28
C ALA A 102 8.47 -10.12 -10.21
N ASP A 103 9.71 -9.60 -10.25
CA ASP A 103 10.92 -10.43 -10.16
C ASP A 103 11.04 -11.14 -8.80
N LEU A 104 10.68 -10.48 -7.71
CA LEU A 104 10.65 -11.09 -6.38
C LEU A 104 9.65 -12.26 -6.30
N LEU A 105 8.47 -12.12 -6.89
CA LEU A 105 7.46 -13.18 -6.91
C LEU A 105 7.85 -14.31 -7.88
N LYS A 106 8.41 -14.00 -9.04
CA LYS A 106 8.94 -15.01 -9.97
C LYS A 106 10.03 -15.89 -9.30
N LYS A 107 10.92 -15.28 -8.48
CA LYS A 107 11.91 -16.03 -7.68
C LYS A 107 11.27 -16.97 -6.65
N LYS A 108 10.03 -16.72 -6.27
CA LYS A 108 9.22 -17.58 -5.39
C LYS A 108 8.42 -18.64 -6.18
N GLY A 109 8.50 -18.64 -7.52
CA GLY A 109 7.85 -19.62 -8.41
C GLY A 109 6.45 -19.21 -8.86
N PHE A 110 6.08 -17.93 -8.72
CA PHE A 110 4.81 -17.43 -9.25
C PHE A 110 4.90 -17.18 -10.75
N LYS A 111 3.83 -17.52 -11.46
CA LYS A 111 3.55 -17.11 -12.83
C LYS A 111 2.79 -15.79 -12.78
N ILE A 112 3.42 -14.72 -13.22
CA ILE A 112 2.81 -13.38 -13.17
C ILE A 112 1.94 -13.17 -14.40
N LEU A 113 0.64 -13.02 -14.19
CA LEU A 113 -0.35 -12.81 -15.24
C LEU A 113 -0.50 -11.34 -15.61
N SER A 114 -0.46 -10.43 -14.60
CA SER A 114 -0.60 -8.98 -14.83
C SER A 114 0.17 -8.20 -13.78
N VAL A 115 0.69 -7.05 -14.17
CA VAL A 115 1.35 -6.07 -13.28
C VAL A 115 0.92 -4.67 -13.69
N GLU A 116 0.15 -4.00 -12.84
CA GLU A 116 -0.50 -2.73 -13.16
C GLU A 116 -0.29 -1.65 -12.10
N GLY A 117 -0.05 -0.43 -12.58
CA GLY A 117 -0.02 0.77 -11.75
C GLY A 117 -1.30 1.58 -11.88
N PHE A 118 -1.81 2.08 -10.77
CA PHE A 118 -3.00 2.93 -10.70
C PHE A 118 -2.62 4.29 -10.13
N GLU A 119 -2.82 5.34 -10.92
CA GLU A 119 -2.80 6.70 -10.38
C GLU A 119 -4.05 6.89 -9.52
N MET A 120 -3.84 7.30 -8.27
CA MET A 120 -4.87 7.53 -7.28
C MET A 120 -4.64 8.90 -6.62
N PRO A 121 -5.64 9.45 -5.95
CA PRO A 121 -5.46 10.71 -5.22
C PRO A 121 -4.24 10.68 -4.30
N SER A 122 -3.45 11.75 -4.33
CA SER A 122 -2.23 11.85 -3.51
C SER A 122 -2.57 11.91 -2.02
N ASN A 123 -1.85 11.13 -1.22
CA ASN A 123 -1.98 11.07 0.24
C ASN A 123 -0.64 11.36 0.96
N ASP A 124 0.33 11.90 0.26
CA ASP A 124 1.68 12.13 0.78
C ASP A 124 1.80 13.49 1.46
N ASN A 125 1.53 13.54 2.77
CA ASN A 125 1.76 14.73 3.59
C ASN A 125 3.24 14.98 3.92
N ILE A 126 4.12 14.06 3.56
CA ILE A 126 5.53 14.07 3.97
C ILE A 126 6.38 14.88 2.99
N LEU A 127 6.31 14.53 1.71
CA LEU A 127 7.12 15.15 0.66
C LEU A 127 6.30 16.05 -0.28
N PHE A 128 5.05 15.71 -0.52
CA PHE A 128 4.17 16.37 -1.50
C PHE A 128 2.90 16.89 -0.84
N ASP A 129 2.03 17.49 -1.63
CA ASP A 129 0.70 17.86 -1.19
C ASP A 129 -0.29 16.71 -1.43
N THR A 130 -1.33 16.68 -0.61
CA THR A 130 -2.40 15.70 -0.71
C THR A 130 -3.57 16.26 -1.48
N ASP A 131 -4.29 15.38 -2.18
CA ASP A 131 -5.56 15.74 -2.80
C ASP A 131 -6.68 15.78 -1.74
N ASP A 132 -7.74 16.53 -2.03
CA ASP A 132 -8.99 16.44 -1.28
C ASP A 132 -9.71 15.15 -1.69
N PRO A 133 -10.08 14.25 -0.74
CA PRO A 133 -10.77 12.99 -1.07
C PRO A 133 -12.14 13.20 -1.75
N TYR A 134 -12.75 14.35 -1.56
CA TYR A 134 -14.06 14.69 -2.13
C TYR A 134 -14.00 15.52 -3.41
N SER A 135 -12.81 15.93 -3.83
CA SER A 135 -12.62 16.72 -5.06
C SER A 135 -13.07 15.94 -6.30
N GLU A 136 -13.44 16.69 -7.35
CA GLU A 136 -13.82 16.09 -8.63
C GLU A 136 -12.68 15.27 -9.25
N ARG A 137 -11.42 15.75 -9.13
CA ARG A 137 -10.23 15.00 -9.53
C ARG A 137 -10.14 13.65 -8.82
N SER A 138 -10.35 13.62 -7.50
CA SER A 138 -10.28 12.36 -6.73
C SER A 138 -11.36 11.38 -7.16
N LYS A 139 -12.58 11.85 -7.44
CA LYS A 139 -13.68 11.02 -7.96
C LYS A 139 -13.33 10.45 -9.34
N GLN A 140 -12.84 11.28 -10.26
CA GLN A 140 -12.46 10.86 -11.62
C GLN A 140 -11.35 9.81 -11.59
N LEU A 141 -10.28 9.99 -10.77
CA LEU A 141 -9.21 9.01 -10.62
C LEU A 141 -9.75 7.66 -10.10
N ARG A 142 -10.62 7.67 -9.09
CA ARG A 142 -11.24 6.45 -8.55
C ARG A 142 -12.12 5.75 -9.60
N GLN A 143 -12.91 6.49 -10.35
CA GLN A 143 -13.76 5.93 -11.42
C GLN A 143 -12.92 5.31 -12.52
N ALA A 144 -11.92 6.03 -13.04
CA ALA A 144 -11.03 5.51 -14.08
C ALA A 144 -10.28 4.25 -13.61
N ALA A 145 -9.84 4.23 -12.35
CA ALA A 145 -9.20 3.06 -11.76
C ALA A 145 -10.15 1.86 -11.67
N ALA A 146 -11.41 2.04 -11.27
CA ALA A 146 -12.42 0.98 -11.23
C ALA A 146 -12.69 0.38 -12.61
N GLU A 147 -12.83 1.22 -13.64
CA GLU A 147 -13.01 0.77 -15.03
C GLU A 147 -11.77 0.03 -15.54
N ARG A 148 -10.57 0.48 -15.17
CA ARG A 148 -9.32 -0.21 -15.54
C ARG A 148 -9.22 -1.59 -14.87
N VAL A 149 -9.63 -1.74 -13.61
CA VAL A 149 -9.67 -3.04 -12.93
C VAL A 149 -10.54 -4.05 -13.69
N LYS A 150 -11.72 -3.63 -14.15
CA LYS A 150 -12.60 -4.49 -14.96
C LYS A 150 -11.86 -5.05 -16.20
N LYS A 151 -11.19 -4.17 -16.96
CA LYS A 151 -10.41 -4.57 -18.14
C LYS A 151 -9.26 -5.53 -17.79
N ILE A 152 -8.56 -5.29 -16.68
CA ILE A 152 -7.47 -6.14 -16.22
C ILE A 152 -7.98 -7.55 -15.86
N VAL A 153 -9.13 -7.65 -15.21
CA VAL A 153 -9.74 -8.96 -14.89
C VAL A 153 -10.05 -9.74 -16.18
N ASP A 154 -10.60 -9.08 -17.19
CA ASP A 154 -10.87 -9.71 -18.50
C ASP A 154 -9.55 -10.10 -19.23
N GLU A 155 -8.52 -9.24 -19.15
CA GLU A 155 -7.19 -9.51 -19.70
C GLU A 155 -6.51 -10.73 -19.01
N ILE A 156 -6.61 -10.83 -17.68
CA ILE A 156 -6.10 -11.98 -16.90
C ILE A 156 -6.79 -13.27 -17.36
N GLN A 157 -8.12 -13.27 -17.48
CA GLN A 157 -8.87 -14.46 -17.87
C GLN A 157 -8.59 -14.91 -19.30
N SER A 158 -8.38 -13.95 -20.21
CA SER A 158 -8.05 -14.27 -21.61
C SER A 158 -6.56 -14.57 -21.85
N GLY A 159 -5.72 -14.56 -20.79
CA GLY A 159 -4.28 -14.75 -20.90
C GLY A 159 -3.52 -13.60 -21.58
N LYS A 160 -4.15 -12.42 -21.70
CA LYS A 160 -3.61 -11.21 -22.35
C LYS A 160 -3.14 -10.15 -21.36
N GLY A 161 -2.93 -10.51 -20.11
CA GLY A 161 -2.47 -9.59 -19.07
C GLY A 161 -1.12 -8.94 -19.40
N LYS A 162 -0.96 -7.69 -18.97
CA LYS A 162 0.23 -6.88 -19.26
C LYS A 162 1.17 -6.85 -18.07
N ILE A 163 2.47 -6.78 -18.33
CA ILE A 163 3.51 -6.63 -17.30
C ILE A 163 4.18 -5.28 -17.48
N GLN A 164 3.81 -4.32 -16.64
CA GLN A 164 4.41 -2.99 -16.62
C GLN A 164 5.72 -2.96 -15.83
N GLY A 165 6.53 -1.91 -16.05
CA GLY A 165 7.71 -1.60 -15.22
C GLY A 165 8.90 -2.55 -15.42
N ASN A 166 9.02 -3.21 -16.57
CA ASN A 166 10.07 -4.22 -16.80
C ASN A 166 11.42 -3.67 -17.30
N SER A 167 11.58 -2.34 -17.40
CA SER A 167 12.85 -1.71 -17.82
C SER A 167 13.95 -1.93 -16.77
N ILE A 168 15.12 -2.44 -17.20
CA ILE A 168 16.28 -2.66 -16.33
C ILE A 168 16.76 -1.33 -15.72
N LEU A 169 16.83 -0.26 -16.52
CA LEU A 169 17.24 1.06 -16.07
C LEU A 169 16.32 1.58 -14.96
N MET A 170 14.99 1.48 -15.15
CA MET A 170 14.02 1.91 -14.16
C MET A 170 14.08 1.06 -12.88
N LYS A 171 14.31 -0.25 -13.00
CA LYS A 171 14.54 -1.14 -11.83
C LYS A 171 15.78 -0.74 -11.04
N SER A 172 16.89 -0.42 -11.72
CA SER A 172 18.13 0.03 -11.08
C SER A 172 17.92 1.35 -10.34
N LEU A 173 17.21 2.31 -10.95
CA LEU A 173 16.88 3.58 -10.32
C LEU A 173 15.99 3.39 -9.08
N SER A 174 14.94 2.59 -9.18
CA SER A 174 14.11 2.25 -8.01
C SER A 174 14.89 1.52 -6.92
N TRP A 175 15.84 0.67 -7.28
CA TRP A 175 16.69 0.00 -6.30
C TRP A 175 17.58 1.01 -5.55
N LEU A 176 18.24 1.93 -6.27
CA LEU A 176 19.08 2.99 -5.68
C LEU A 176 18.28 3.91 -4.75
N THR A 177 17.10 4.38 -5.20
CA THR A 177 16.21 5.20 -4.34
C THR A 177 15.77 4.42 -3.11
N GLY A 178 15.44 3.14 -3.26
CA GLY A 178 15.07 2.26 -2.15
C GLY A 178 16.19 2.04 -1.14
N VAL A 179 17.44 1.87 -1.59
CA VAL A 179 18.60 1.77 -0.71
C VAL A 179 18.81 3.07 0.05
N TRP A 180 18.81 4.21 -0.65
CA TRP A 180 18.98 5.52 -0.01
C TRP A 180 17.89 5.80 1.04
N ILE A 181 16.62 5.63 0.67
CA ILE A 181 15.49 5.86 1.57
C ILE A 181 15.54 4.94 2.79
N ASN A 182 15.74 3.64 2.61
CA ASN A 182 15.63 2.68 3.71
C ASN A 182 16.87 2.64 4.60
N LYS A 183 18.07 2.88 4.06
CA LYS A 183 19.32 2.79 4.83
C LYS A 183 19.82 4.12 5.36
N ILE A 184 19.44 5.24 4.74
CA ILE A 184 19.96 6.57 5.09
C ILE A 184 18.84 7.48 5.57
N TYR A 185 17.86 7.79 4.72
CA TYR A 185 16.86 8.82 5.04
C TYR A 185 15.99 8.42 6.25
N ARG A 186 15.40 7.23 6.26
CA ARG A 186 14.51 6.78 7.33
C ARG A 186 15.19 6.69 8.69
N PRO A 187 16.33 5.99 8.85
CA PRO A 187 16.94 5.83 10.17
C PRO A 187 17.59 7.10 10.72
N TYR A 188 18.01 8.06 9.88
CA TYR A 188 18.77 9.22 10.34
C TYR A 188 18.00 10.55 10.29
N PHE A 189 17.10 10.75 9.33
CA PHE A 189 16.54 12.08 9.07
C PHE A 189 15.03 12.15 9.23
N HIS A 190 14.33 11.03 9.24
CA HIS A 190 12.88 11.03 9.13
C HIS A 190 12.16 11.16 10.47
N TYR A 191 12.50 10.35 11.46
CA TYR A 191 11.73 10.22 12.70
C TYR A 191 11.70 11.49 13.56
N HIS A 192 12.73 12.32 13.51
CA HIS A 192 12.80 13.57 14.24
C HIS A 192 11.79 14.63 13.79
N LYS A 193 11.19 14.47 12.62
CA LYS A 193 10.26 15.45 12.06
C LYS A 193 8.82 15.24 12.51
N PHE A 194 8.54 14.09 13.15
CA PHE A 194 7.22 13.85 13.74
C PHE A 194 7.07 14.58 15.05
N TYR A 195 5.91 15.20 15.24
CA TYR A 195 5.48 15.75 16.51
C TYR A 195 3.97 15.71 16.65
N VAL A 196 3.50 15.96 17.85
CA VAL A 196 2.08 16.03 18.19
C VAL A 196 1.78 17.43 18.65
N ASP A 197 0.72 18.03 18.14
CA ASP A 197 0.26 19.34 18.57
C ASP A 197 -0.76 19.24 19.73
N GLU A 198 -1.18 20.40 20.25
CA GLU A 198 -2.07 20.56 21.40
C GLU A 198 -3.48 19.97 21.23
N LYS A 199 -3.88 19.66 19.98
CA LYS A 199 -5.18 19.06 19.66
C LYS A 199 -5.28 17.58 20.07
N CYS A 200 -4.16 16.97 20.49
CA CYS A 200 -4.14 15.54 20.84
C CYS A 200 -5.06 15.25 22.02
N LEU A 201 -5.98 14.31 21.83
CA LEU A 201 -6.92 13.89 22.85
C LEU A 201 -6.23 12.98 23.89
N PRO A 202 -6.50 13.18 25.22
CA PRO A 202 -5.84 12.42 26.29
C PRO A 202 -5.93 10.92 26.13
N GLU A 203 -7.14 10.38 25.97
CA GLU A 203 -7.41 8.95 25.95
C GLU A 203 -7.22 8.29 24.57
N CYS A 204 -7.02 9.08 23.50
CA CYS A 204 -6.90 8.56 22.15
C CYS A 204 -5.55 7.87 21.94
N ARG A 205 -5.56 6.59 21.51
CA ARG A 205 -4.37 5.82 21.11
C ARG A 205 -4.39 5.37 19.65
N MET A 206 -5.28 5.90 18.83
CA MET A 206 -5.48 5.45 17.44
C MET A 206 -4.19 5.45 16.61
N CYS A 207 -3.30 6.43 16.76
CA CYS A 207 -2.04 6.48 16.02
C CYS A 207 -1.10 5.31 16.38
N GLU A 208 -1.11 4.87 17.64
CA GLU A 208 -0.37 3.70 18.11
C GLU A 208 -1.03 2.40 17.61
N GLU A 209 -2.35 2.29 17.73
CA GLU A 209 -3.14 1.11 17.33
C GLU A 209 -3.12 0.88 15.81
N PHE A 210 -3.10 1.95 15.01
CA PHE A 210 -3.10 1.86 13.55
C PHE A 210 -1.71 1.69 12.93
N CYS A 211 -0.63 1.82 13.71
CA CYS A 211 0.71 1.78 13.15
C CYS A 211 1.11 0.39 12.67
N PRO A 212 1.27 0.15 11.35
CA PRO A 212 1.50 -1.17 10.79
C PRO A 212 2.85 -1.79 11.15
N VAL A 213 3.75 -1.01 11.75
CA VAL A 213 5.11 -1.44 12.13
C VAL A 213 5.44 -1.11 13.57
N ASN A 214 4.42 -0.83 14.39
CA ASN A 214 4.59 -0.53 15.82
C ASN A 214 5.60 0.60 16.10
N ASN A 215 5.63 1.62 15.22
CA ASN A 215 6.58 2.74 15.30
C ASN A 215 6.17 3.82 16.30
N ILE A 216 4.95 3.75 16.85
CA ILE A 216 4.39 4.83 17.66
C ILE A 216 4.04 4.27 19.04
N LYS A 217 4.45 5.02 20.07
CA LYS A 217 4.09 4.75 21.47
C LYS A 217 3.60 6.04 22.12
N LYS A 218 2.36 6.06 22.57
CA LYS A 218 1.81 7.16 23.35
C LYS A 218 2.09 6.92 24.83
N VAL A 219 2.87 7.83 25.42
CA VAL A 219 3.26 7.78 26.84
C VAL A 219 2.36 8.68 27.67
N ASP A 220 1.99 9.85 27.13
CA ASP A 220 1.15 10.86 27.78
C ASP A 220 0.42 11.70 26.73
N ILE A 221 -0.43 12.64 27.14
CA ILE A 221 -1.26 13.49 26.24
C ILE A 221 -0.44 14.09 25.11
N GLN A 222 0.69 14.73 25.44
CA GLN A 222 1.57 15.35 24.46
C GLN A 222 2.86 14.59 24.20
N LYS A 223 3.07 13.46 24.88
CA LYS A 223 4.28 12.67 24.75
C LYS A 223 4.03 11.42 23.92
N VAL A 224 4.17 11.57 22.62
CA VAL A 224 4.14 10.47 21.66
C VAL A 224 5.54 10.25 21.10
N ILE A 225 6.04 9.04 21.24
CA ILE A 225 7.37 8.62 20.76
C ILE A 225 7.21 8.01 19.38
N PHE A 226 8.03 8.46 18.44
CA PHE A 226 8.13 7.92 17.09
C PHE A 226 9.49 7.24 16.94
N ASP A 227 9.48 5.94 16.72
CA ASP A 227 10.69 5.14 16.54
C ASP A 227 11.26 5.24 15.11
N ARG A 228 12.38 4.54 14.87
CA ARG A 228 13.07 4.54 13.56
C ARG A 228 12.54 3.50 12.58
N THR A 229 11.48 2.76 12.95
CA THR A 229 10.88 1.69 12.13
C THR A 229 9.85 2.19 11.12
N CYS A 230 9.53 3.49 11.12
CA CYS A 230 8.51 4.10 10.25
C CYS A 230 8.69 3.72 8.78
N ILE A 231 7.59 3.34 8.10
CA ILE A 231 7.58 2.97 6.67
C ILE A 231 7.06 4.09 5.76
N LEU A 232 6.89 5.31 6.29
CA LEU A 232 6.41 6.48 5.55
C LEU A 232 4.97 6.36 5.01
N CYS A 233 4.12 5.55 5.62
CA CYS A 233 2.76 5.29 5.12
C CYS A 233 1.77 6.45 5.37
N ALA A 234 2.15 7.46 6.13
CA ALA A 234 1.34 8.61 6.53
C ALA A 234 -0.04 8.27 7.16
N ARG A 235 -0.30 7.00 7.53
CA ARG A 235 -1.57 6.57 8.12
C ARG A 235 -1.87 7.34 9.40
N CYS A 236 -0.90 7.45 10.32
CA CYS A 236 -1.07 8.18 11.58
C CYS A 236 -1.40 9.65 11.37
N ILE A 237 -0.83 10.29 10.34
CA ILE A 237 -1.10 11.68 10.00
C ILE A 237 -2.51 11.83 9.43
N ASN A 238 -2.85 11.04 8.41
CA ASN A 238 -4.08 11.19 7.64
C ASN A 238 -5.32 10.64 8.38
N CYS A 239 -5.14 9.64 9.25
CA CYS A 239 -6.24 9.02 9.99
C CYS A 239 -6.39 9.55 11.43
N CYS A 240 -5.60 10.54 11.86
CA CYS A 240 -5.78 11.18 13.14
C CYS A 240 -7.11 11.97 13.16
N PRO A 241 -8.07 11.65 14.06
CA PRO A 241 -9.42 12.24 14.03
C PRO A 241 -9.39 13.76 14.30
N VAL A 242 -8.43 14.21 15.07
CA VAL A 242 -8.25 15.63 15.42
C VAL A 242 -7.05 16.28 14.72
N GLN A 243 -6.44 15.55 13.75
CA GLN A 243 -5.30 16.01 12.96
C GLN A 243 -4.10 16.49 13.80
N ALA A 244 -3.90 15.93 14.99
CA ALA A 244 -2.83 16.32 15.91
C ALA A 244 -1.44 15.80 15.52
N ILE A 245 -1.35 14.71 14.75
CA ILE A 245 -0.04 14.19 14.30
C ILE A 245 0.46 15.02 13.12
N GLN A 246 1.66 15.56 13.27
CA GLN A 246 2.31 16.43 12.30
C GLN A 246 3.65 15.87 11.84
N TYR A 247 4.09 16.28 10.64
CA TYR A 247 5.40 15.99 10.10
C TYR A 247 6.00 17.23 9.46
N GLY A 248 7.06 17.79 10.04
CA GLY A 248 7.64 19.03 9.56
C GLY A 248 6.61 20.15 9.49
N LYS A 249 6.31 20.67 8.30
CA LYS A 249 5.33 21.74 8.07
C LYS A 249 3.94 21.22 7.66
N SER A 250 3.60 19.97 7.96
CA SER A 250 2.34 19.33 7.49
C SER A 250 1.06 19.89 8.13
N GLN A 251 1.14 20.74 9.16
CA GLN A 251 -0.02 21.38 9.80
C GLN A 251 -0.95 22.12 8.82
N LYS A 252 -0.38 22.65 7.73
CA LYS A 252 -1.12 23.41 6.72
C LYS A 252 -1.59 22.55 5.54
N LYS A 253 -1.26 21.25 5.54
CA LYS A 253 -1.57 20.38 4.43
C LYS A 253 -2.93 19.73 4.61
N GLN A 254 -3.65 19.58 3.50
CA GLN A 254 -4.85 18.76 3.41
C GLN A 254 -4.56 17.35 3.91
N ARG A 255 -5.56 16.69 4.53
CA ARG A 255 -5.48 15.28 4.92
C ARG A 255 -6.26 14.42 3.92
N PHE A 256 -5.66 13.35 3.49
CA PHE A 256 -6.32 12.38 2.63
C PHE A 256 -6.55 11.06 3.36
N LYS A 257 -7.80 10.74 3.57
CA LYS A 257 -8.26 9.39 3.91
C LYS A 257 -9.41 9.06 2.96
N ASP A 258 -9.33 7.91 2.29
CA ASP A 258 -10.45 7.45 1.46
C ASP A 258 -11.74 7.43 2.31
N PRO A 259 -12.89 7.97 1.82
CA PRO A 259 -14.10 8.08 2.62
C PRO A 259 -14.58 6.76 3.24
N ASP A 260 -14.39 5.65 2.52
CA ASP A 260 -14.83 4.31 2.92
C ASP A 260 -13.77 3.53 3.71
N TYR A 261 -12.59 4.14 3.95
CA TYR A 261 -11.48 3.47 4.62
C TYR A 261 -11.58 3.55 6.13
N GLN A 262 -11.49 2.39 6.76
CA GLN A 262 -11.29 2.26 8.20
C GLN A 262 -9.94 1.58 8.44
N PRO A 263 -8.95 2.27 9.03
CA PRO A 263 -7.67 1.65 9.30
C PRO A 263 -7.85 0.49 10.29
N PRO A 264 -7.17 -0.65 10.04
CA PRO A 264 -7.29 -1.80 10.94
C PRO A 264 -6.69 -1.49 12.32
N ILE A 265 -7.37 -1.90 13.37
CA ILE A 265 -6.87 -1.91 14.74
C ILE A 265 -5.93 -3.12 14.88
N LEU A 266 -4.67 -2.86 15.25
CA LEU A 266 -3.61 -3.89 15.25
C LEU A 266 -3.21 -4.33 16.67
N ARG A 267 -3.68 -3.60 17.70
CA ARG A 267 -3.39 -3.84 19.12
C ARG A 267 -4.63 -3.81 19.96
#